data_06c613ff4b97d4f9420928c604e010e2
#
_entry.id   06c613ff4b97d4f9420928c604e010e2
#
_cell.length_a   1.000
_cell.length_b   1.000
_cell.length_c   1.000
_cell.angle_alpha   90.00
_cell.angle_beta   90.00
_cell.angle_gamma   90.00
#
_symmetry.space_group_name_H-M   'P 1'
#
loop_
_entity.id
_entity.type
_entity.pdbx_description
1 polymer ?
#
loop_
_entity_poly.entity_id
_entity_poly.type
_entity_poly.pdbx_seq_one_letter_code
_entity_poly.pdbx_strand_id
1 'polypeptide(L)'
;MGLSKKNFSVGRWTKATFIGWLLGVFLILSLSSALDAAGIEHMQFYLGVGMGAGVGLSQWFFFRSFLKLNSSWIFASLFGLGLPFLILDVIRTDFIINKLILGVAFGGLTAGFFQFMILRKQSATAYLWIIGSVIAWTLAALTMLVIDYTMTLKTSGSANLLLALLNLLIILSGGLILGVCTGITLRKILSTD
;
A
#
# COMPACT_ATOMS: atom_id res chain seq x y z
N MET A 1 27.59 7.31 15.53
CA MET A 1 26.63 8.26 16.13
C MET A 1 25.23 7.67 15.97
N GLY A 2 24.77 6.92 17.00
CA GLY A 2 23.48 6.22 16.95
C GLY A 2 22.37 7.25 16.98
N LEU A 3 21.54 7.28 15.95
CA LEU A 3 20.29 8.05 15.97
C LEU A 3 19.46 7.54 17.14
N SER A 4 19.07 8.45 18.02
CA SER A 4 18.21 8.12 19.15
C SER A 4 16.91 7.51 18.64
N LYS A 5 16.80 6.18 18.64
CA LYS A 5 15.63 5.38 18.29
C LYS A 5 14.38 5.78 19.11
N LYS A 6 14.59 6.53 20.22
CA LYS A 6 13.55 7.05 21.12
C LYS A 6 12.52 7.99 20.47
N ASN A 7 12.77 8.53 19.27
CA ASN A 7 11.93 9.58 18.67
C ASN A 7 11.08 9.10 17.48
N PHE A 8 10.98 7.79 17.21
CA PHE A 8 10.08 7.30 16.17
C PHE A 8 8.62 7.45 16.61
N SER A 9 7.84 8.17 15.82
CA SER A 9 6.39 8.37 16.05
C SER A 9 5.57 7.58 15.04
N VAL A 10 4.79 6.62 15.51
CA VAL A 10 3.82 5.88 14.70
C VAL A 10 2.86 6.86 14.00
N GLY A 11 2.41 7.91 14.69
CA GLY A 11 1.51 8.90 14.11
C GLY A 11 2.13 9.66 12.93
N ARG A 12 3.42 10.03 12.99
CA ARG A 12 4.12 10.66 11.85
C ARG A 12 4.25 9.69 10.67
N TRP A 13 4.55 8.43 10.95
CA TRP A 13 4.61 7.38 9.93
C TRP A 13 3.25 7.18 9.28
N THR A 14 2.19 7.07 10.09
CA THR A 14 0.82 6.93 9.61
C THR A 14 0.41 8.11 8.71
N LYS A 15 0.73 9.36 9.11
CA LYS A 15 0.47 10.54 8.27
C LYS A 15 1.19 10.47 6.94
N ALA A 16 2.48 10.11 6.93
CA ALA A 16 3.25 9.96 5.68
C ALA A 16 2.65 8.85 4.80
N THR A 17 2.31 7.69 5.37
CA THR A 17 1.70 6.57 4.64
C THR A 17 0.32 6.97 4.11
N PHE A 18 -0.48 7.69 4.88
CA PHE A 18 -1.79 8.20 4.45
C PHE A 18 -1.68 9.19 3.27
N ILE A 19 -0.74 10.12 3.32
CA ILE A 19 -0.45 11.03 2.20
C ILE A 19 -0.03 10.22 0.97
N GLY A 20 0.83 9.21 1.17
CA GLY A 20 1.24 8.30 0.11
C GLY A 20 0.10 7.47 -0.46
N TRP A 21 -0.85 7.06 0.37
CA TRP A 21 -2.07 6.38 -0.06
C TRP A 21 -2.92 7.27 -0.98
N LEU A 22 -3.15 8.54 -0.59
CA LEU A 22 -3.88 9.49 -1.42
C LEU A 22 -3.18 9.73 -2.76
N LEU A 23 -1.85 9.90 -2.72
CA LEU A 23 -1.03 10.01 -3.94
C LEU A 23 -1.15 8.74 -4.80
N GLY A 24 -1.14 7.56 -4.17
CA GLY A 24 -1.34 6.27 -4.85
C GLY A 24 -2.69 6.19 -5.55
N VAL A 25 -3.77 6.58 -4.90
CA VAL A 25 -5.11 6.65 -5.50
C VAL A 25 -5.11 7.58 -6.72
N PHE A 26 -4.52 8.76 -6.59
CA PHE A 26 -4.39 9.70 -7.73
C PHE A 26 -3.60 9.10 -8.89
N LEU A 27 -2.48 8.44 -8.62
CA LEU A 27 -1.67 7.78 -9.64
C LEU A 27 -2.42 6.62 -10.31
N ILE A 28 -3.18 5.84 -9.54
CA ILE A 28 -4.04 4.76 -10.08
C ILE A 28 -5.04 5.34 -11.08
N LEU A 29 -5.77 6.38 -10.69
CA LEU A 29 -6.76 7.00 -11.57
C LEU A 29 -6.12 7.57 -12.84
N SER A 30 -4.95 8.21 -12.71
CA SER A 30 -4.21 8.77 -13.85
C SER A 30 -3.71 7.67 -14.79
N LEU A 31 -3.15 6.59 -14.25
CA LEU A 31 -2.66 5.45 -15.03
C LEU A 31 -3.82 4.70 -15.71
N SER A 32 -4.92 4.47 -14.99
CA SER A 32 -6.12 3.86 -15.56
C SER A 32 -6.62 4.65 -16.77
N SER A 33 -6.81 5.96 -16.58
CA SER A 33 -7.28 6.83 -17.67
C SER A 33 -6.32 6.83 -18.87
N ALA A 34 -5.01 6.81 -18.63
CA ALA A 34 -4.01 6.75 -19.71
C ALA A 34 -4.04 5.41 -20.46
N LEU A 35 -4.20 4.30 -19.74
CA LEU A 35 -4.32 2.96 -20.34
C LEU A 35 -5.60 2.83 -21.16
N ASP A 36 -6.73 3.29 -20.61
CA ASP A 36 -8.02 3.30 -21.33
C ASP A 36 -7.94 4.12 -22.62
N ALA A 37 -7.30 5.31 -22.57
CA ALA A 37 -7.06 6.13 -23.75
C ALA A 37 -6.13 5.45 -24.80
N ALA A 38 -5.24 4.56 -24.35
CA ALA A 38 -4.38 3.76 -25.23
C ALA A 38 -5.02 2.46 -25.72
N GLY A 39 -6.28 2.18 -25.35
CA GLY A 39 -6.99 0.94 -25.69
C GLY A 39 -6.46 -0.32 -24.96
N ILE A 40 -5.76 -0.12 -23.84
CA ILE A 40 -5.22 -1.22 -23.01
C ILE A 40 -6.23 -1.50 -21.89
N GLU A 41 -7.08 -2.46 -22.10
CA GLU A 41 -8.13 -2.84 -21.16
C GLU A 41 -7.76 -4.10 -20.35
N HIS A 42 -8.48 -4.35 -19.25
CA HIS A 42 -8.42 -5.57 -18.42
C HIS A 42 -7.12 -5.82 -17.65
N MET A 43 -6.18 -4.88 -17.64
CA MET A 43 -4.97 -4.96 -16.82
C MET A 43 -5.19 -4.33 -15.45
N GLN A 44 -4.54 -4.87 -14.41
CA GLN A 44 -4.61 -4.38 -13.03
C GLN A 44 -3.24 -3.97 -12.47
N PHE A 45 -2.16 -4.16 -13.22
CA PHE A 45 -0.80 -3.84 -12.73
C PHE A 45 -0.66 -2.40 -12.25
N TYR A 46 -1.41 -1.46 -12.85
CA TYR A 46 -1.39 -0.05 -12.46
C TYR A 46 -1.87 0.19 -11.00
N LEU A 47 -2.67 -0.73 -10.44
CA LEU A 47 -3.08 -0.68 -9.04
C LEU A 47 -1.87 -0.82 -8.12
N GLY A 48 -1.05 -1.85 -8.36
CA GLY A 48 0.18 -2.09 -7.60
C GLY A 48 1.24 -1.02 -7.82
N VAL A 49 1.45 -0.61 -9.08
CA VAL A 49 2.41 0.44 -9.45
C VAL A 49 2.04 1.78 -8.83
N GLY A 50 0.79 2.23 -9.00
CA GLY A 50 0.33 3.52 -8.47
C GLY A 50 0.40 3.57 -6.95
N MET A 51 -0.09 2.52 -6.28
CA MET A 51 -0.07 2.47 -4.82
C MET A 51 1.35 2.31 -4.27
N GLY A 52 2.18 1.48 -4.90
CA GLY A 52 3.59 1.29 -4.52
C GLY A 52 4.42 2.56 -4.69
N ALA A 53 4.23 3.28 -5.80
CA ALA A 53 4.89 4.55 -6.05
C ALA A 53 4.46 5.62 -5.04
N GLY A 54 3.15 5.80 -4.84
CA GLY A 54 2.61 6.82 -3.94
C GLY A 54 3.06 6.63 -2.50
N VAL A 55 2.85 5.42 -1.95
CA VAL A 55 3.23 5.09 -0.56
C VAL A 55 4.75 5.10 -0.39
N GLY A 56 5.48 4.48 -1.32
CA GLY A 56 6.94 4.40 -1.25
C GLY A 56 7.61 5.76 -1.32
N LEU A 57 7.15 6.64 -2.23
CA LEU A 57 7.66 8.00 -2.38
C LEU A 57 7.41 8.84 -1.11
N SER A 58 6.20 8.82 -0.59
CA SER A 58 5.84 9.58 0.59
C SER A 58 6.61 9.10 1.83
N GLN A 59 6.67 7.80 2.09
CA GLN A 59 7.44 7.24 3.20
C GLN A 59 8.92 7.60 3.08
N TRP A 60 9.51 7.46 1.88
CA TRP A 60 10.89 7.86 1.64
C TRP A 60 11.10 9.35 1.90
N PHE A 61 10.25 10.21 1.35
CA PHE A 61 10.41 11.66 1.47
C PHE A 61 10.42 12.12 2.93
N PHE A 62 9.46 11.63 3.74
CA PHE A 62 9.34 12.05 5.14
C PHE A 62 10.34 11.37 6.08
N PHE A 63 10.84 10.18 5.73
CA PHE A 63 11.67 9.39 6.65
C PHE A 63 13.09 9.09 6.15
N ARG A 64 13.49 9.58 4.96
CA ARG A 64 14.84 9.35 4.39
C ARG A 64 15.97 9.75 5.34
N SER A 65 15.84 10.87 6.02
CA SER A 65 16.86 11.36 6.95
C SER A 65 16.86 10.58 8.28
N PHE A 66 15.66 10.25 8.77
CA PHE A 66 15.49 9.56 10.05
C PHE A 66 15.89 8.07 9.97
N LEU A 67 15.44 7.35 8.95
CA LEU A 67 15.73 5.93 8.74
C LEU A 67 16.90 5.69 7.78
N LYS A 68 17.60 6.74 7.36
CA LYS A 68 18.67 6.67 6.35
C LYS A 68 18.24 5.89 5.09
N LEU A 69 16.98 6.08 4.67
CA LEU A 69 16.44 5.42 3.49
C LEU A 69 17.06 6.05 2.23
N ASN A 70 17.55 5.20 1.35
CA ASN A 70 17.91 5.61 0.00
C ASN A 70 16.69 5.49 -0.95
N SER A 71 16.85 5.95 -2.19
CA SER A 71 15.79 5.87 -3.22
C SER A 71 15.34 4.43 -3.53
N SER A 72 16.15 3.42 -3.18
CA SER A 72 15.77 2.00 -3.32
C SER A 72 14.48 1.67 -2.57
N TRP A 73 14.11 2.44 -1.53
CA TRP A 73 12.82 2.26 -0.83
C TRP A 73 11.63 2.49 -1.75
N ILE A 74 11.70 3.50 -2.62
CA ILE A 74 10.64 3.81 -3.61
C ILE A 74 10.50 2.65 -4.59
N PHE A 75 11.63 2.19 -5.14
CA PHE A 75 11.64 1.08 -6.09
C PHE A 75 11.21 -0.25 -5.44
N ALA A 76 11.60 -0.51 -4.19
CA ALA A 76 11.15 -1.65 -3.42
C ALA A 76 9.62 -1.68 -3.25
N SER A 77 9.02 -0.52 -3.01
CA SER A 77 7.56 -0.39 -2.91
C SER A 77 6.88 -0.55 -4.27
N LEU A 78 7.38 0.16 -5.29
CA LEU A 78 6.82 0.17 -6.65
C LEU A 78 6.85 -1.22 -7.28
N PHE A 79 8.03 -1.83 -7.36
CA PHE A 79 8.17 -3.16 -7.95
C PHE A 79 7.59 -4.24 -7.05
N GLY A 80 7.72 -4.08 -5.73
CA GLY A 80 7.16 -5.03 -4.78
C GLY A 80 5.65 -5.17 -4.90
N LEU A 81 4.92 -4.08 -5.05
CA LEU A 81 3.47 -4.11 -5.26
C LEU A 81 3.11 -4.33 -6.74
N GLY A 82 3.84 -3.74 -7.68
CA GLY A 82 3.50 -3.79 -9.10
C GLY A 82 3.70 -5.16 -9.75
N LEU A 83 4.81 -5.85 -9.45
CA LEU A 83 5.14 -7.13 -10.08
C LEU A 83 4.10 -8.23 -9.86
N PRO A 84 3.54 -8.46 -8.66
CA PRO A 84 2.50 -9.47 -8.48
C PRO A 84 1.27 -9.24 -9.34
N PHE A 85 0.82 -7.99 -9.45
CA PHE A 85 -0.31 -7.66 -10.31
C PHE A 85 0.02 -7.90 -11.80
N LEU A 86 1.22 -7.50 -12.24
CA LEU A 86 1.66 -7.76 -13.60
C LEU A 86 1.71 -9.27 -13.91
N ILE A 87 2.20 -10.08 -12.97
CA ILE A 87 2.21 -11.54 -13.11
C ILE A 87 0.78 -12.09 -13.21
N LEU A 88 -0.14 -11.62 -12.36
CA LEU A 88 -1.54 -12.05 -12.39
C LEU A 88 -2.25 -11.63 -13.69
N ASP A 89 -1.90 -10.48 -14.26
CA ASP A 89 -2.43 -10.03 -15.55
C ASP A 89 -1.96 -10.92 -16.69
N VAL A 90 -0.66 -11.30 -16.70
CA VAL A 90 -0.07 -12.16 -17.73
C VAL A 90 -0.59 -13.60 -17.68
N ILE A 91 -0.76 -14.17 -16.47
CA ILE A 91 -1.19 -15.57 -16.29
C ILE A 91 -2.67 -15.76 -16.63
N ARG A 92 -3.47 -14.67 -16.74
CA ARG A 92 -4.93 -14.72 -17.04
C ARG A 92 -5.67 -15.76 -16.21
N THR A 93 -5.47 -15.73 -14.90
CA THR A 93 -6.09 -16.68 -13.97
C THR A 93 -7.57 -16.38 -13.76
N ASP A 94 -8.42 -16.90 -14.60
CA ASP A 94 -9.88 -16.72 -14.51
C ASP A 94 -10.50 -17.49 -13.32
N PHE A 95 -9.74 -18.40 -12.72
CA PHE A 95 -10.14 -19.22 -11.57
C PHE A 95 -10.01 -18.53 -10.21
N ILE A 96 -9.37 -17.35 -10.12
CA ILE A 96 -9.13 -16.69 -8.84
C ILE A 96 -10.33 -15.81 -8.49
N ILE A 97 -11.03 -16.18 -7.43
CA ILE A 97 -12.27 -15.52 -6.95
C ILE A 97 -12.03 -14.03 -6.61
N ASN A 98 -10.82 -13.64 -6.20
CA ASN A 98 -10.50 -12.23 -5.92
C ASN A 98 -9.03 -11.91 -6.24
N LYS A 99 -8.79 -11.53 -7.51
CA LYS A 99 -7.45 -11.15 -8.01
C LYS A 99 -6.85 -9.98 -7.23
N LEU A 100 -7.68 -9.01 -6.81
CA LEU A 100 -7.24 -7.84 -6.07
C LEU A 100 -6.60 -8.24 -4.73
N ILE A 101 -7.31 -9.01 -3.90
CA ILE A 101 -6.81 -9.42 -2.58
C ILE A 101 -5.53 -10.26 -2.72
N LEU A 102 -5.52 -11.19 -3.67
CA LEU A 102 -4.35 -12.01 -3.92
C LEU A 102 -3.15 -11.16 -4.38
N GLY A 103 -3.37 -10.26 -5.35
CA GLY A 103 -2.36 -9.33 -5.84
C GLY A 103 -1.79 -8.46 -4.74
N VAL A 104 -2.64 -7.93 -3.84
CA VAL A 104 -2.20 -7.10 -2.72
C VAL A 104 -1.48 -7.92 -1.65
N ALA A 105 -1.93 -9.14 -1.32
CA ALA A 105 -1.26 -10.00 -0.35
C ALA A 105 0.15 -10.39 -0.83
N PHE A 106 0.29 -10.83 -2.08
CA PHE A 106 1.60 -11.08 -2.70
C PHE A 106 2.41 -9.79 -2.85
N GLY A 107 1.77 -8.66 -3.16
CA GLY A 107 2.39 -7.34 -3.19
C GLY A 107 2.95 -6.93 -1.83
N GLY A 108 2.19 -7.16 -0.77
CA GLY A 108 2.65 -6.95 0.60
C GLY A 108 3.85 -7.82 0.97
N LEU A 109 3.87 -9.09 0.49
CA LEU A 109 4.98 -10.01 0.69
C LEU A 109 6.24 -9.54 -0.05
N THR A 110 6.13 -9.25 -1.34
CA THR A 110 7.28 -8.87 -2.18
C THR A 110 7.80 -7.48 -1.84
N ALA A 111 6.93 -6.49 -1.60
CA ALA A 111 7.33 -5.17 -1.11
C ALA A 111 7.95 -5.27 0.28
N GLY A 112 7.34 -6.03 1.18
CA GLY A 112 7.89 -6.31 2.51
C GLY A 112 9.26 -6.95 2.45
N PHE A 113 9.49 -7.90 1.55
CA PHE A 113 10.79 -8.54 1.34
C PHE A 113 11.84 -7.57 0.80
N PHE A 114 11.53 -6.79 -0.25
CA PHE A 114 12.49 -5.82 -0.78
C PHE A 114 12.83 -4.73 0.24
N GLN A 115 11.84 -4.24 0.98
CA GLN A 115 12.05 -3.27 2.05
C GLN A 115 12.82 -3.87 3.23
N PHE A 116 12.57 -5.13 3.58
CA PHE A 116 13.38 -5.87 4.57
C PHE A 116 14.86 -5.89 4.18
N MET A 117 15.20 -6.12 2.90
CA MET A 117 16.59 -6.10 2.43
C MET A 117 17.29 -4.76 2.72
N ILE A 118 16.54 -3.68 2.80
CA ILE A 118 17.05 -2.35 3.18
C ILE A 118 17.17 -2.24 4.72
N LEU A 119 16.11 -2.65 5.44
CA LEU A 119 16.02 -2.52 6.90
C LEU A 119 16.96 -3.48 7.65
N ARG A 120 17.28 -4.65 7.11
CA ARG A 120 18.17 -5.63 7.76
C ARG A 120 19.57 -5.10 8.06
N LYS A 121 19.98 -4.03 7.36
CA LYS A 121 21.25 -3.33 7.62
C LYS A 121 21.19 -2.50 8.89
N GLN A 122 20.01 -2.29 9.46
CA GLN A 122 19.78 -1.40 10.59
C GLN A 122 19.27 -2.15 11.83
N SER A 123 18.67 -3.33 11.67
CA SER A 123 18.11 -4.11 12.77
C SER A 123 18.08 -5.61 12.46
N ALA A 124 18.44 -6.43 13.44
CA ALA A 124 18.37 -7.89 13.36
C ALA A 124 16.93 -8.41 13.29
N THR A 125 15.96 -7.66 13.85
CA THR A 125 14.55 -8.00 13.87
C THR A 125 13.77 -7.49 12.65
N ALA A 126 14.48 -6.96 11.65
CA ALA A 126 13.86 -6.41 10.43
C ALA A 126 12.97 -7.42 9.68
N TYR A 127 13.13 -8.75 9.86
CA TYR A 127 12.26 -9.77 9.25
C TYR A 127 10.79 -9.61 9.64
N LEU A 128 10.50 -9.01 10.80
CA LEU A 128 9.12 -8.69 11.22
C LEU A 128 8.43 -7.74 10.25
N TRP A 129 9.21 -6.97 9.48
CA TRP A 129 8.67 -6.08 8.46
C TRP A 129 7.93 -6.82 7.36
N ILE A 130 8.40 -8.01 6.95
CA ILE A 130 7.75 -8.82 5.93
C ILE A 130 6.33 -9.20 6.40
N ILE A 131 6.24 -9.75 7.62
CA ILE A 131 4.96 -10.17 8.21
C ILE A 131 4.02 -8.98 8.38
N GLY A 132 4.54 -7.89 8.97
CA GLY A 132 3.78 -6.67 9.18
C GLY A 132 3.29 -6.04 7.87
N SER A 133 4.09 -6.10 6.81
CA SER A 133 3.74 -5.61 5.48
C SER A 133 2.60 -6.42 4.87
N VAL A 134 2.70 -7.76 4.87
CA VAL A 134 1.62 -8.64 4.37
C VAL A 134 0.30 -8.34 5.08
N ILE A 135 0.32 -8.35 6.42
CA ILE A 135 -0.89 -8.09 7.23
C ILE A 135 -1.45 -6.70 6.92
N ALA A 136 -0.59 -5.67 6.92
CA ALA A 136 -1.04 -4.29 6.73
C ALA A 136 -1.65 -4.06 5.34
N TRP A 137 -1.01 -4.56 4.28
CA TRP A 137 -1.52 -4.44 2.93
C TRP A 137 -2.81 -5.23 2.70
N THR A 138 -2.89 -6.46 3.24
CA THR A 138 -4.10 -7.28 3.15
C THR A 138 -5.26 -6.63 3.88
N LEU A 139 -5.06 -6.15 5.11
CA LEU A 139 -6.11 -5.44 5.86
C LEU A 139 -6.57 -4.17 5.15
N ALA A 140 -5.63 -3.40 4.58
CA ALA A 140 -5.99 -2.22 3.79
C ALA A 140 -6.79 -2.59 2.53
N ALA A 141 -6.47 -3.70 1.86
CA ALA A 141 -7.20 -4.16 0.68
C ALA A 141 -8.61 -4.68 1.00
N LEU A 142 -8.83 -5.21 2.20
CA LEU A 142 -10.18 -5.65 2.62
C LEU A 142 -11.20 -4.50 2.61
N THR A 143 -10.75 -3.25 2.75
CA THR A 143 -11.64 -2.08 2.61
C THR A 143 -12.26 -2.01 1.21
N MET A 144 -11.60 -2.50 0.17
CA MET A 144 -12.12 -2.53 -1.19
C MET A 144 -13.27 -3.54 -1.34
N LEU A 145 -13.24 -4.68 -0.62
CA LEU A 145 -14.37 -5.63 -0.61
C LEU A 145 -15.63 -5.00 0.00
N VAL A 146 -15.47 -4.14 0.99
CA VAL A 146 -16.59 -3.40 1.58
C VAL A 146 -17.18 -2.44 0.56
N ILE A 147 -16.36 -1.79 -0.27
CA ILE A 147 -16.83 -0.93 -1.36
C ILE A 147 -17.60 -1.73 -2.41
N ASP A 148 -17.06 -2.88 -2.84
CA ASP A 148 -17.76 -3.76 -3.78
C ASP A 148 -19.15 -4.15 -3.25
N TYR A 149 -19.25 -4.48 -1.97
CA TYR A 149 -20.53 -4.76 -1.33
C TYR A 149 -21.45 -3.54 -1.31
N THR A 150 -20.96 -2.35 -0.96
CA THR A 150 -21.78 -1.13 -0.96
C THR A 150 -22.29 -0.76 -2.35
N MET A 151 -21.52 -1.06 -3.40
CA MET A 151 -21.91 -0.83 -4.79
C MET A 151 -23.09 -1.74 -5.23
N THR A 152 -23.32 -2.87 -4.57
CA THR A 152 -24.49 -3.72 -4.81
C THR A 152 -25.78 -3.11 -4.22
N LEU A 153 -25.66 -2.20 -3.25
CA LEU A 153 -26.76 -1.51 -2.58
C LEU A 153 -27.24 -0.31 -3.42
N LYS A 154 -27.60 -0.54 -4.69
CA LYS A 154 -28.08 0.54 -5.56
C LYS A 154 -29.33 1.18 -4.97
N THR A 155 -29.21 2.46 -4.63
CA THR A 155 -30.31 3.28 -4.14
C THR A 155 -30.52 4.46 -5.08
N SER A 156 -31.65 5.15 -4.98
CA SER A 156 -31.97 6.33 -5.79
C SER A 156 -31.90 7.61 -4.94
N GLY A 157 -31.58 8.73 -5.58
CA GLY A 157 -31.64 10.07 -4.97
C GLY A 157 -30.53 10.36 -3.94
N SER A 158 -30.89 10.99 -2.82
CA SER A 158 -29.95 11.44 -1.77
C SER A 158 -29.15 10.31 -1.11
N ALA A 159 -29.70 9.10 -1.09
CA ALA A 159 -28.99 7.92 -0.59
C ALA A 159 -27.73 7.58 -1.39
N ASN A 160 -27.66 7.93 -2.68
CA ASN A 160 -26.45 7.73 -3.49
C ASN A 160 -25.29 8.65 -3.02
N LEU A 161 -25.58 9.89 -2.60
CA LEU A 161 -24.57 10.78 -2.05
C LEU A 161 -24.01 10.24 -0.75
N LEU A 162 -24.88 9.72 0.13
CA LEU A 162 -24.44 9.10 1.40
C LEU A 162 -23.55 7.90 1.16
N LEU A 163 -23.90 7.03 0.21
CA LEU A 163 -23.08 5.88 -0.18
C LEU A 163 -21.72 6.32 -0.77
N ALA A 164 -21.70 7.37 -1.60
CA ALA A 164 -20.46 7.90 -2.15
C ALA A 164 -19.53 8.44 -1.04
N LEU A 165 -20.09 9.17 -0.05
CA LEU A 165 -19.34 9.64 1.11
C LEU A 165 -18.84 8.48 1.97
N LEU A 166 -19.65 7.45 2.19
CA LEU A 166 -19.26 6.24 2.91
C LEU A 166 -18.10 5.53 2.19
N ASN A 167 -18.20 5.34 0.88
CA ASN A 167 -17.14 4.72 0.09
C ASN A 167 -15.84 5.53 0.15
N LEU A 168 -15.93 6.87 0.11
CA LEU A 168 -14.77 7.73 0.30
C LEU A 168 -14.11 7.49 1.66
N LEU A 169 -14.89 7.45 2.75
CA LEU A 169 -14.38 7.17 4.09
C LEU A 169 -13.73 5.77 4.17
N ILE A 170 -14.31 4.77 3.52
CA ILE A 170 -13.76 3.42 3.46
C ILE A 170 -12.41 3.42 2.73
N ILE A 171 -12.29 4.10 1.58
CA ILE A 171 -11.02 4.26 0.86
C ILE A 171 -9.96 4.93 1.75
N LEU A 172 -10.33 6.00 2.43
CA LEU A 172 -9.43 6.73 3.33
C LEU A 172 -8.98 5.86 4.51
N SER A 173 -9.85 5.02 5.04
CA SER A 173 -9.52 4.11 6.15
C SER A 173 -8.41 3.10 5.78
N GLY A 174 -8.34 2.65 4.53
CA GLY A 174 -7.27 1.77 4.05
C GLY A 174 -5.87 2.36 4.27
N GLY A 175 -5.69 3.64 3.97
CA GLY A 175 -4.42 4.34 4.20
C GLY A 175 -4.06 4.49 5.68
N LEU A 176 -5.06 4.69 6.54
CA LEU A 176 -4.86 4.74 8.00
C LEU A 176 -4.48 3.36 8.54
N ILE A 177 -5.20 2.31 8.15
CA ILE A 177 -4.91 0.92 8.54
C ILE A 177 -3.48 0.55 8.15
N LEU A 178 -3.11 0.79 6.89
CA LEU A 178 -1.76 0.54 6.37
C LEU A 178 -0.71 1.27 7.21
N GLY A 179 -0.93 2.56 7.46
CA GLY A 179 0.01 3.41 8.19
C GLY A 179 0.17 3.00 9.66
N VAL A 180 -0.92 2.67 10.35
CA VAL A 180 -0.87 2.24 11.75
C VAL A 180 -0.19 0.89 11.87
N CYS A 181 -0.59 -0.12 11.07
CA CYS A 181 -0.02 -1.47 11.14
C CYS A 181 1.48 -1.48 10.83
N THR A 182 1.89 -0.84 9.73
CA THR A 182 3.32 -0.73 9.37
C THR A 182 4.09 0.14 10.36
N GLY A 183 3.48 1.19 10.91
CA GLY A 183 4.09 2.06 11.92
C GLY A 183 4.35 1.33 13.24
N ILE A 184 3.41 0.51 13.71
CA ILE A 184 3.58 -0.33 14.91
C ILE A 184 4.71 -1.34 14.68
N THR A 185 4.70 -2.01 13.53
CA THR A 185 5.74 -2.97 13.16
C THR A 185 7.12 -2.32 13.14
N LEU A 186 7.23 -1.15 12.50
CA LEU A 186 8.49 -0.41 12.43
C LEU A 186 8.98 0.04 13.82
N ARG A 187 8.05 0.53 14.67
CA ARG A 187 8.39 0.87 16.05
C ARG A 187 8.95 -0.32 16.81
N LYS A 188 8.34 -1.51 16.65
CA LYS A 188 8.84 -2.75 17.28
C LYS A 188 10.25 -3.10 16.80
N ILE A 189 10.51 -3.03 15.51
CA ILE A 189 11.85 -3.27 14.93
C ILE A 189 12.89 -2.31 15.51
N LEU A 190 12.55 -1.01 15.60
CA LEU A 190 13.47 0.01 16.10
C LEU A 190 13.65 -0.01 17.62
N SER A 191 12.76 -0.65 18.39
CA SER A 191 12.87 -0.73 19.86
C SER A 191 13.66 -1.94 20.35
N THR A 192 13.92 -2.93 19.51
CA THR A 192 14.56 -4.20 19.90
C THR A 192 16.09 -4.15 19.84
N ASP A 193 16.66 -3.14 19.20
CA ASP A 193 18.10 -2.85 19.17
C ASP A 193 18.44 -1.62 20.03
#